data_191bc899ea4325ddcecf5d5cdab3094d
#
_entry.id   191bc899ea4325ddcecf5d5cdab3094d
#
_cell.length_a   1.000
_cell.length_b   1.000
_cell.length_c   1.000
_cell.angle_alpha   90.00
_cell.angle_beta   90.00
_cell.angle_gamma   90.00
#
_symmetry.space_group_name_H-M   'P 1'
#
loop_
_entity.id
_entity.type
_entity.pdbx_description
1 polymer ?
#
loop_
_entity_poly.entity_id
_entity_poly.type
_entity_poly.pdbx_seq_one_letter_code
_entity_poly.pdbx_strand_id
1 'polypeptide(L)'
;MRVLVLTRAPWRNDNNTGNTLTNFFCEMNNLEFYNLYLRDQLPDNNITVRSFSISERQLVNNLIKRTPVGKEVFEKDKSDNKAEENLYSFAKKKGNMFLMWLRDVLWSVGRWKNDSLKNFIQEINPDVIFMPMFCCVYPYKILHFIRKFTTAKIILFHPDDNYTLKQFSFSPIYWIYRFNLRKWVRKTVKVSDVNYAISNIQKEEYEKTFDKPFKILTKGLDFSEEPKCKLEYNKPLQLVFTGNIGVNRWKSLAIIAETLKEINADGIKAQMKIYTATPITPKLEKTLNVEGASEIMGFVESSKVAEIQLNADMLIHVEAMDLKNKLLVRQSFSTKIVDYLKSARPILAVGPKDVASIDHLIRNGCAITADNKEELKGKLLTYINDTNKMTDLALNGYDCGKKFHDNQSIKQMLYDDILSI
;
A
#
# COMPACT_ATOMS: atom_id res chain seq x y z
N MET A 1 5.93 -15.47 22.55
CA MET A 1 6.18 -16.13 21.25
C MET A 1 7.12 -15.27 20.41
N ARG A 2 7.94 -15.91 19.56
CA ARG A 2 8.94 -15.26 18.71
C ARG A 2 8.45 -15.18 17.28
N VAL A 3 8.32 -13.97 16.76
CA VAL A 3 7.82 -13.69 15.41
C VAL A 3 8.96 -13.18 14.53
N LEU A 4 9.35 -13.93 13.51
CA LEU A 4 10.30 -13.48 12.50
C LEU A 4 9.57 -12.77 11.37
N VAL A 5 9.85 -11.49 11.17
CA VAL A 5 9.30 -10.69 10.07
C VAL A 5 10.31 -10.65 8.93
N LEU A 6 9.97 -11.32 7.80
CA LEU A 6 10.81 -11.34 6.61
C LEU A 6 10.41 -10.23 5.64
N THR A 7 11.27 -9.23 5.47
CA THR A 7 10.99 -8.05 4.64
C THR A 7 12.07 -7.80 3.58
N ARG A 8 11.75 -6.96 2.58
CA ARG A 8 12.74 -6.48 1.61
C ARG A 8 13.54 -5.29 2.12
N ALA A 9 12.86 -4.35 2.75
CA ALA A 9 13.48 -3.19 3.40
C ALA A 9 13.54 -3.43 4.91
N PRO A 10 14.47 -2.83 5.64
CA PRO A 10 14.47 -2.88 7.09
C PRO A 10 13.18 -2.27 7.64
N TRP A 11 12.78 -2.71 8.81
CA TRP A 11 11.66 -2.12 9.52
C TRP A 11 12.06 -0.73 10.03
N ARG A 12 11.44 0.31 9.46
CA ARG A 12 11.72 1.72 9.75
C ARG A 12 10.41 2.50 9.76
N ASN A 13 10.28 3.43 10.69
CA ASN A 13 9.10 4.27 10.81
C ASN A 13 9.00 5.39 9.74
N ASP A 14 10.04 5.57 8.92
CA ASP A 14 10.09 6.57 7.84
C ASP A 14 9.76 6.01 6.45
N ASN A 15 9.41 4.73 6.33
CA ASN A 15 9.04 4.13 5.06
C ASN A 15 7.67 3.41 5.11
N ASN A 16 7.03 3.28 3.96
CA ASN A 16 5.67 2.73 3.86
C ASN A 16 5.53 1.31 4.42
N THR A 17 6.53 0.43 4.19
CA THR A 17 6.49 -0.95 4.68
C THR A 17 6.61 -0.98 6.20
N GLY A 18 7.56 -0.24 6.76
CA GLY A 18 7.75 -0.16 8.21
C GLY A 18 6.56 0.47 8.92
N ASN A 19 6.00 1.56 8.38
CA ASN A 19 4.78 2.16 8.91
C ASN A 19 3.61 1.17 8.95
N THR A 20 3.47 0.34 7.91
CA THR A 20 2.43 -0.70 7.88
C THR A 20 2.69 -1.77 8.94
N LEU A 21 3.93 -2.23 9.07
CA LEU A 21 4.30 -3.22 10.08
C LEU A 21 4.14 -2.65 11.51
N THR A 22 4.54 -1.41 11.74
CA THR A 22 4.32 -0.73 13.04
C THR A 22 2.83 -0.63 13.35
N ASN A 23 1.99 -0.29 12.36
CA ASN A 23 0.54 -0.25 12.53
C ASN A 23 -0.04 -1.63 12.90
N PHE A 24 0.51 -2.73 12.37
CA PHE A 24 0.06 -4.07 12.69
C PHE A 24 0.54 -4.57 14.05
N PHE A 25 1.78 -4.30 14.43
CA PHE A 25 2.47 -4.99 15.52
C PHE A 25 2.80 -4.14 16.74
N CYS A 26 2.62 -2.80 16.68
CA CYS A 26 2.83 -1.98 17.87
C CYS A 26 1.85 -2.41 18.98
N GLU A 27 2.33 -2.33 20.24
CA GLU A 27 1.56 -2.69 21.44
C GLU A 27 1.32 -4.19 21.67
N MET A 28 1.88 -5.08 20.83
CA MET A 28 1.85 -6.53 21.08
C MET A 28 2.99 -6.96 22.02
N ASN A 29 2.98 -6.46 23.26
CA ASN A 29 4.09 -6.58 24.21
C ASN A 29 4.43 -8.01 24.64
N ASN A 30 3.54 -8.99 24.40
CA ASN A 30 3.77 -10.41 24.73
C ASN A 30 4.45 -11.17 23.59
N LEU A 31 4.80 -10.50 22.48
CA LEU A 31 5.49 -11.07 21.35
C LEU A 31 6.87 -10.44 21.19
N GLU A 32 7.86 -11.26 20.86
CA GLU A 32 9.21 -10.81 20.52
C GLU A 32 9.36 -10.79 19.00
N PHE A 33 9.69 -9.64 18.43
CA PHE A 33 9.83 -9.47 17.00
C PHE A 33 11.28 -9.46 16.57
N TYR A 34 11.57 -10.21 15.51
CA TYR A 34 12.87 -10.31 14.85
C TYR A 34 12.70 -9.91 13.39
N ASN A 35 13.66 -9.18 12.81
CA ASN A 35 13.56 -8.76 11.41
C ASN A 35 14.68 -9.34 10.56
N LEU A 36 14.34 -10.16 9.57
CA LEU A 36 15.23 -10.56 8.49
C LEU A 36 14.90 -9.72 7.26
N TYR A 37 15.82 -8.88 6.81
CA TYR A 37 15.58 -7.98 5.68
C TYR A 37 16.70 -8.02 4.64
N LEU A 38 16.39 -7.54 3.42
CA LEU A 38 17.14 -7.85 2.22
C LEU A 38 17.72 -6.58 1.56
N ARG A 39 18.27 -5.67 2.38
CA ARG A 39 18.91 -4.40 1.98
C ARG A 39 20.00 -4.00 2.96
N ASP A 40 20.82 -3.01 2.56
CA ASP A 40 21.94 -2.49 3.34
C ASP A 40 21.60 -1.24 4.18
N GLN A 41 20.33 -0.94 4.35
CA GLN A 41 19.88 0.14 5.23
C GLN A 41 19.78 -0.36 6.67
N LEU A 42 19.89 0.54 7.65
CA LEU A 42 19.69 0.19 9.05
C LEU A 42 18.20 0.21 9.44
N PRO A 43 17.76 -0.68 10.33
CA PRO A 43 16.43 -0.58 10.93
C PRO A 43 16.33 0.69 11.80
N ASP A 44 15.09 1.19 11.96
CA ASP A 44 14.79 2.36 12.77
C ASP A 44 13.39 2.21 13.35
N ASN A 45 13.31 1.39 14.40
CA ASN A 45 12.09 1.11 15.14
C ASN A 45 12.45 0.57 16.53
N ASN A 46 11.50 0.66 17.46
CA ASN A 46 11.63 0.17 18.84
C ASN A 46 10.89 -1.16 19.10
N ILE A 47 10.48 -1.86 18.04
CA ILE A 47 9.67 -3.08 18.14
C ILE A 47 10.55 -4.33 18.02
N THR A 48 11.57 -4.29 17.14
CA THR A 48 12.41 -5.46 16.87
C THR A 48 13.53 -5.62 17.89
N VAL A 49 13.65 -6.85 18.43
CA VAL A 49 14.70 -7.20 19.41
C VAL A 49 16.05 -7.39 18.73
N ARG A 50 16.09 -8.11 17.59
CA ARG A 50 17.29 -8.36 16.77
C ARG A 50 16.95 -8.30 15.30
N SER A 51 17.90 -7.84 14.51
CA SER A 51 17.76 -7.71 13.05
C SER A 51 18.92 -8.36 12.31
N PHE A 52 18.61 -9.03 11.19
CA PHE A 52 19.61 -9.64 10.31
C PHE A 52 19.47 -9.14 8.88
N SER A 53 20.57 -8.70 8.28
CA SER A 53 20.61 -8.13 6.94
C SER A 53 21.34 -9.01 5.93
N ILE A 54 20.71 -9.22 4.77
CA ILE A 54 21.38 -9.72 3.56
C ILE A 54 21.12 -8.71 2.45
N SER A 55 22.18 -8.17 1.81
CA SER A 55 22.01 -7.15 0.78
C SER A 55 22.64 -7.52 -0.56
N GLU A 56 22.18 -6.87 -1.64
CA GLU A 56 22.78 -6.99 -2.95
C GLU A 56 24.27 -6.62 -2.93
N ARG A 57 24.66 -5.59 -2.15
CA ARG A 57 26.06 -5.18 -1.97
C ARG A 57 26.91 -6.29 -1.35
N GLN A 58 26.39 -6.98 -0.32
CA GLN A 58 27.08 -8.12 0.29
C GLN A 58 27.25 -9.25 -0.73
N LEU A 59 26.23 -9.54 -1.55
CA LEU A 59 26.30 -10.57 -2.58
C LEU A 59 27.33 -10.24 -3.64
N VAL A 60 27.37 -9.01 -4.14
CA VAL A 60 28.37 -8.54 -5.12
C VAL A 60 29.77 -8.61 -4.52
N ASN A 61 29.97 -8.10 -3.30
CA ASN A 61 31.26 -8.15 -2.63
C ASN A 61 31.75 -9.58 -2.37
N ASN A 62 30.83 -10.50 -2.06
CA ASN A 62 31.18 -11.92 -1.92
C ASN A 62 31.64 -12.55 -3.24
N LEU A 63 30.97 -12.23 -4.36
CA LEU A 63 31.39 -12.74 -5.67
C LEU A 63 32.78 -12.26 -6.09
N ILE A 64 33.13 -11.00 -5.75
CA ILE A 64 34.40 -10.39 -6.14
C ILE A 64 35.51 -10.65 -5.10
N LYS A 65 35.22 -10.46 -3.81
CA LYS A 65 36.21 -10.44 -2.73
C LYS A 65 36.06 -11.58 -1.73
N ARG A 66 35.08 -12.49 -1.94
CA ARG A 66 34.75 -13.61 -1.03
C ARG A 66 34.44 -13.18 0.42
N THR A 67 33.95 -11.94 0.61
CA THR A 67 33.52 -11.45 1.93
C THR A 67 32.30 -12.22 2.44
N PRO A 68 32.08 -12.32 3.76
CA PRO A 68 30.88 -12.94 4.33
C PRO A 68 29.58 -12.30 3.82
N VAL A 69 28.52 -13.10 3.71
CA VAL A 69 27.17 -12.65 3.33
C VAL A 69 26.22 -12.84 4.50
N GLY A 70 25.45 -11.82 4.81
CA GLY A 70 24.56 -11.80 5.94
C GLY A 70 25.27 -11.45 7.24
N LYS A 71 24.69 -10.51 7.96
CA LYS A 71 25.19 -10.10 9.27
C LYS A 71 24.02 -9.67 10.16
N GLU A 72 24.18 -9.89 11.44
CA GLU A 72 23.34 -9.25 12.45
C GLU A 72 23.65 -7.75 12.48
N VAL A 73 22.62 -6.94 12.70
CA VAL A 73 22.70 -5.48 12.62
C VAL A 73 22.29 -4.90 13.96
N PHE A 74 23.15 -4.04 14.50
CA PHE A 74 22.95 -3.34 15.76
C PHE A 74 22.71 -1.85 15.51
N GLU A 75 21.99 -1.15 16.39
CA GLU A 75 21.69 0.27 16.28
C GLU A 75 22.95 1.17 16.13
N LYS A 76 24.09 0.70 16.65
CA LYS A 76 25.37 1.42 16.58
C LYS A 76 26.11 1.29 15.24
N ASP A 77 25.61 0.45 14.33
CA ASP A 77 26.24 0.26 13.02
C ASP A 77 26.06 1.51 12.16
N LYS A 78 27.14 2.01 11.56
CA LYS A 78 27.07 3.13 10.60
C LYS A 78 26.69 2.57 9.22
N SER A 79 25.67 3.14 8.58
CA SER A 79 25.34 2.81 7.21
C SER A 79 25.89 3.84 6.22
N ASP A 80 26.54 3.36 5.16
CA ASP A 80 26.96 4.16 4.01
C ASP A 80 25.79 4.26 2.99
N ASN A 81 24.72 4.96 3.39
CA ASN A 81 23.40 4.90 2.70
C ASN A 81 23.35 5.61 1.33
N LYS A 82 24.23 6.62 1.08
CA LYS A 82 24.08 7.53 -0.08
C LYS A 82 24.23 6.84 -1.45
N ALA A 83 25.11 5.86 -1.58
CA ALA A 83 25.39 5.21 -2.88
C ALA A 83 24.26 4.24 -3.30
N GLU A 84 23.67 3.51 -2.35
CA GLU A 84 22.55 2.59 -2.62
C GLU A 84 21.24 3.33 -2.91
N GLU A 85 20.95 4.41 -2.19
CA GLU A 85 19.78 5.23 -2.45
C GLU A 85 19.79 5.80 -3.87
N ASN A 86 20.94 6.23 -4.35
CA ASN A 86 21.10 6.74 -5.72
C ASN A 86 20.92 5.64 -6.77
N LEU A 87 21.49 4.45 -6.56
CA LEU A 87 21.35 3.32 -7.50
C LEU A 87 19.91 2.81 -7.53
N TYR A 88 19.26 2.74 -6.38
CA TYR A 88 17.86 2.31 -6.25
C TYR A 88 16.88 3.33 -6.85
N SER A 89 17.10 4.61 -6.62
CA SER A 89 16.28 5.68 -7.21
C SER A 89 16.39 5.72 -8.73
N PHE A 90 17.59 5.48 -9.26
CA PHE A 90 17.82 5.36 -10.71
C PHE A 90 17.13 4.13 -11.32
N ALA A 91 17.21 2.97 -10.67
CA ALA A 91 16.54 1.75 -11.11
C ALA A 91 15.01 1.87 -11.04
N LYS A 92 14.48 2.54 -10.00
CA LYS A 92 13.05 2.79 -9.82
C LYS A 92 12.50 3.77 -10.88
N LYS A 93 13.24 4.84 -11.21
CA LYS A 93 12.84 5.82 -12.23
C LYS A 93 12.71 5.22 -13.64
N LYS A 94 13.50 4.20 -13.98
CA LYS A 94 13.47 3.57 -15.32
C LYS A 94 12.54 2.37 -15.44
N GLY A 95 11.96 1.83 -14.34
CA GLY A 95 11.03 0.68 -14.39
C GLY A 95 11.57 -0.53 -15.20
N ASN A 96 12.87 -0.75 -15.21
CA ASN A 96 13.52 -1.63 -16.17
C ASN A 96 13.43 -3.09 -15.70
N MET A 97 12.58 -3.88 -16.36
CA MET A 97 12.42 -5.32 -16.13
C MET A 97 13.74 -6.09 -16.20
N PHE A 98 14.67 -5.66 -17.04
CA PHE A 98 16.00 -6.27 -17.16
C PHE A 98 16.80 -6.14 -15.87
N LEU A 99 16.75 -4.98 -15.19
CA LEU A 99 17.40 -4.79 -13.89
C LEU A 99 16.75 -5.64 -12.80
N MET A 100 15.45 -5.83 -12.83
CA MET A 100 14.77 -6.76 -11.91
C MET A 100 15.20 -8.21 -12.14
N TRP A 101 15.30 -8.63 -13.39
CA TRP A 101 15.79 -9.95 -13.75
C TRP A 101 17.27 -10.15 -13.34
N LEU A 102 18.13 -9.16 -13.62
CA LEU A 102 19.54 -9.20 -13.23
C LEU A 102 19.72 -9.34 -11.70
N ARG A 103 18.89 -8.64 -10.95
CA ARG A 103 18.86 -8.77 -9.48
C ARG A 103 18.48 -10.19 -9.05
N ASP A 104 17.44 -10.79 -9.64
CA ASP A 104 17.04 -12.16 -9.31
C ASP A 104 18.11 -13.19 -9.71
N VAL A 105 18.88 -12.93 -10.77
CA VAL A 105 20.08 -13.73 -11.13
C VAL A 105 21.14 -13.59 -10.05
N LEU A 106 21.49 -12.37 -9.62
CA LEU A 106 22.42 -12.13 -8.52
C LEU A 106 22.04 -12.91 -7.25
N TRP A 107 20.77 -12.83 -6.84
CA TRP A 107 20.25 -13.57 -5.70
C TRP A 107 20.22 -15.10 -5.93
N SER A 108 20.26 -15.56 -7.17
CA SER A 108 20.27 -16.98 -7.49
C SER A 108 21.67 -17.59 -7.40
N VAL A 109 22.69 -16.81 -7.77
CA VAL A 109 24.11 -17.25 -7.74
C VAL A 109 24.83 -16.84 -6.44
N GLY A 110 24.30 -15.86 -5.72
CA GLY A 110 24.88 -15.35 -4.48
C GLY A 110 24.88 -16.38 -3.35
N ARG A 111 25.93 -16.36 -2.51
CA ARG A 111 26.16 -17.33 -1.44
C ARG A 111 25.47 -16.95 -0.11
N TRP A 112 24.20 -16.56 -0.17
CA TRP A 112 23.41 -16.23 1.01
C TRP A 112 22.91 -17.45 1.81
N LYS A 113 22.96 -18.66 1.21
CA LYS A 113 22.67 -19.93 1.89
C LYS A 113 23.92 -20.38 2.68
N ASN A 114 24.09 -19.82 3.84
CA ASN A 114 25.30 -20.02 4.65
C ASN A 114 24.97 -20.25 6.13
N ASP A 115 25.98 -20.60 6.91
CA ASP A 115 25.82 -20.89 8.34
C ASP A 115 25.44 -19.65 9.15
N SER A 116 25.84 -18.43 8.74
CA SER A 116 25.46 -17.20 9.44
C SER A 116 23.93 -17.04 9.49
N LEU A 117 23.25 -17.16 8.34
CA LEU A 117 21.80 -17.12 8.30
C LEU A 117 21.17 -18.29 9.04
N LYS A 118 21.72 -19.50 8.86
CA LYS A 118 21.22 -20.69 9.55
C LYS A 118 21.30 -20.55 11.07
N ASN A 119 22.46 -20.13 11.59
CA ASN A 119 22.67 -19.96 13.02
C ASN A 119 21.73 -18.91 13.59
N PHE A 120 21.58 -17.76 12.93
CA PHE A 120 20.62 -16.74 13.35
C PHE A 120 19.20 -17.31 13.49
N ILE A 121 18.71 -18.07 12.50
CA ILE A 121 17.37 -18.68 12.55
C ILE A 121 17.28 -19.73 13.68
N GLN A 122 18.31 -20.54 13.89
CA GLN A 122 18.33 -21.54 14.95
C GLN A 122 18.41 -20.94 16.34
N GLU A 123 19.16 -19.84 16.52
CA GLU A 123 19.27 -19.11 17.80
C GLU A 123 17.94 -18.46 18.20
N ILE A 124 17.28 -17.75 17.25
CA ILE A 124 16.00 -17.14 17.55
C ILE A 124 14.86 -18.15 17.67
N ASN A 125 14.99 -19.31 16.97
CA ASN A 125 13.99 -20.37 16.92
C ASN A 125 12.56 -19.83 16.86
N PRO A 126 12.16 -19.17 15.75
CA PRO A 126 10.88 -18.48 15.67
C PRO A 126 9.71 -19.47 15.74
N ASP A 127 8.64 -19.07 16.41
CA ASP A 127 7.36 -19.78 16.43
C ASP A 127 6.56 -19.47 15.17
N VAL A 128 6.65 -18.23 14.69
CA VAL A 128 5.91 -17.72 13.52
C VAL A 128 6.83 -16.93 12.59
N ILE A 129 6.65 -17.10 11.28
CA ILE A 129 7.25 -16.27 10.24
C ILE A 129 6.14 -15.45 9.57
N PHE A 130 6.18 -14.14 9.75
CA PHE A 130 5.30 -13.20 9.02
C PHE A 130 6.03 -12.67 7.79
N MET A 131 5.42 -12.78 6.61
CA MET A 131 6.04 -12.31 5.36
C MET A 131 5.03 -11.57 4.47
N PRO A 132 5.23 -10.25 4.23
CA PRO A 132 4.57 -9.58 3.12
C PRO A 132 5.01 -10.18 1.78
N MET A 133 4.08 -10.40 0.86
CA MET A 133 4.38 -10.95 -0.46
C MET A 133 4.93 -9.87 -1.39
N PHE A 134 5.94 -10.22 -2.20
CA PHE A 134 6.70 -9.28 -3.02
C PHE A 134 6.62 -9.59 -4.50
N CYS A 135 6.83 -8.57 -5.35
CA CYS A 135 6.93 -8.70 -6.80
C CYS A 135 8.30 -9.22 -7.30
N CYS A 136 9.05 -9.94 -6.47
CA CYS A 136 10.37 -10.51 -6.78
C CYS A 136 10.52 -11.90 -6.16
N VAL A 137 11.40 -12.73 -6.75
CA VAL A 137 11.45 -14.18 -6.44
C VAL A 137 12.32 -14.52 -5.24
N TYR A 138 13.40 -13.79 -5.01
CA TYR A 138 14.39 -14.14 -4.00
C TYR A 138 13.86 -14.23 -2.55
N PRO A 139 12.92 -13.37 -2.07
CA PRO A 139 12.39 -13.51 -0.72
C PRO A 139 11.68 -14.87 -0.49
N TYR A 140 10.98 -15.37 -1.50
CA TYR A 140 10.36 -16.71 -1.44
C TYR A 140 11.41 -17.81 -1.32
N LYS A 141 12.52 -17.71 -2.08
CA LYS A 141 13.63 -18.67 -1.97
C LYS A 141 14.26 -18.66 -0.57
N ILE A 142 14.39 -17.49 0.04
CA ILE A 142 14.89 -17.33 1.41
C ILE A 142 13.92 -17.99 2.40
N LEU A 143 12.63 -17.68 2.34
CA LEU A 143 11.63 -18.33 3.18
C LEU A 143 11.69 -19.85 3.08
N HIS A 144 11.76 -20.40 1.87
CA HIS A 144 11.88 -21.85 1.68
C HIS A 144 13.22 -22.44 2.13
N PHE A 145 14.27 -21.63 2.24
CA PHE A 145 15.54 -22.06 2.82
C PHE A 145 15.48 -22.10 4.34
N ILE A 146 15.02 -21.02 4.98
CA ILE A 146 14.96 -20.95 6.45
C ILE A 146 13.99 -21.97 7.06
N ARG A 147 12.90 -22.30 6.36
CA ARG A 147 11.98 -23.40 6.74
C ARG A 147 12.65 -24.77 6.96
N LYS A 148 13.86 -24.97 6.48
CA LYS A 148 14.60 -26.23 6.71
C LYS A 148 15.17 -26.31 8.13
N PHE A 149 15.22 -25.19 8.85
CA PHE A 149 15.89 -25.05 10.14
C PHE A 149 14.93 -24.63 11.26
N THR A 150 13.62 -24.54 10.96
CA THR A 150 12.59 -24.19 11.94
C THR A 150 11.27 -24.87 11.58
N THR A 151 10.45 -25.12 12.58
CA THR A 151 9.06 -25.59 12.45
C THR A 151 8.05 -24.44 12.49
N ALA A 152 8.53 -23.20 12.43
CA ALA A 152 7.71 -21.99 12.51
C ALA A 152 6.53 -22.02 11.53
N LYS A 153 5.39 -21.59 12.01
CA LYS A 153 4.18 -21.39 11.22
C LYS A 153 4.32 -20.17 10.31
N ILE A 154 3.63 -20.13 9.19
CA ILE A 154 3.82 -19.12 8.16
C ILE A 154 2.54 -18.32 7.97
N ILE A 155 2.64 -17.03 8.22
CA ILE A 155 1.61 -16.03 7.92
C ILE A 155 2.05 -15.21 6.71
N LEU A 156 1.22 -15.15 5.66
CA LEU A 156 1.48 -14.37 4.46
C LEU A 156 0.51 -13.20 4.37
N PHE A 157 1.04 -12.02 4.03
CA PHE A 157 0.26 -10.84 3.72
C PHE A 157 0.44 -10.42 2.26
N HIS A 158 -0.64 -10.26 1.52
CA HIS A 158 -0.64 -9.91 0.11
C HIS A 158 -1.05 -8.44 -0.10
N PRO A 159 -0.08 -7.49 -0.12
CA PRO A 159 -0.38 -6.06 -0.28
C PRO A 159 -0.76 -5.66 -1.72
N ASP A 160 -0.39 -6.48 -2.71
CA ASP A 160 -0.58 -6.23 -4.14
C ASP A 160 -0.82 -7.51 -4.93
N ASP A 161 -1.24 -7.36 -6.21
CA ASP A 161 -1.36 -8.48 -7.12
C ASP A 161 0.01 -9.01 -7.59
N ASN A 162 0.52 -9.99 -6.87
CA ASN A 162 1.75 -10.69 -7.24
C ASN A 162 1.51 -12.01 -8.00
N TYR A 163 0.24 -12.35 -8.29
CA TYR A 163 -0.09 -13.67 -8.82
C TYR A 163 -0.91 -13.69 -10.10
N THR A 164 -1.94 -12.86 -10.28
CA THR A 164 -2.84 -13.00 -11.43
C THR A 164 -2.13 -12.71 -12.76
N LEU A 165 -2.71 -13.17 -13.85
CA LEU A 165 -2.27 -12.80 -15.21
C LEU A 165 -3.07 -11.62 -15.78
N LYS A 166 -3.91 -10.99 -14.97
CA LYS A 166 -4.70 -9.81 -15.30
C LYS A 166 -3.83 -8.54 -15.28
N GLN A 167 -2.78 -8.53 -16.09
CA GLN A 167 -1.85 -7.41 -16.24
C GLN A 167 -1.72 -7.08 -17.71
N PHE A 168 -1.33 -5.86 -18.03
CA PHE A 168 -1.14 -5.42 -19.41
C PHE A 168 0.34 -5.19 -19.71
N SER A 169 0.93 -6.05 -20.52
CA SER A 169 2.31 -5.90 -20.98
C SER A 169 2.52 -6.56 -22.34
N PHE A 170 3.20 -5.87 -23.26
CA PHE A 170 3.68 -6.43 -24.53
C PHE A 170 5.08 -7.06 -24.41
N SER A 171 5.74 -6.97 -23.25
CA SER A 171 7.10 -7.49 -23.08
C SER A 171 7.10 -9.00 -22.82
N PRO A 172 7.73 -9.82 -23.66
CA PRO A 172 7.92 -11.26 -23.38
C PRO A 172 8.70 -11.51 -22.08
N ILE A 173 9.71 -10.66 -21.80
CA ILE A 173 10.52 -10.74 -20.57
C ILE A 173 9.64 -10.54 -19.34
N TYR A 174 8.67 -9.62 -19.40
CA TYR A 174 7.69 -9.44 -18.35
C TYR A 174 6.93 -10.75 -18.06
N TRP A 175 6.44 -11.42 -19.07
CA TRP A 175 5.65 -12.64 -18.91
C TRP A 175 6.48 -13.82 -18.38
N ILE A 176 7.72 -14.00 -18.89
CA ILE A 176 8.66 -15.00 -18.36
C ILE A 176 8.87 -14.75 -16.84
N TYR A 177 9.13 -13.50 -16.48
CA TYR A 177 9.31 -13.11 -15.09
C TYR A 177 8.04 -13.36 -14.26
N ARG A 178 6.87 -12.98 -14.79
CA ARG A 178 5.57 -13.14 -14.14
C ARG A 178 5.23 -14.61 -13.90
N PHE A 179 5.48 -15.49 -14.86
CA PHE A 179 5.27 -16.93 -14.70
C PHE A 179 6.20 -17.54 -13.63
N ASN A 180 7.47 -17.10 -13.59
CA ASN A 180 8.39 -17.54 -12.55
C ASN A 180 7.94 -17.05 -11.16
N LEU A 181 7.52 -15.79 -11.04
CA LEU A 181 6.97 -15.23 -9.82
C LEU A 181 5.74 -16.03 -9.35
N ARG A 182 4.78 -16.29 -10.25
CA ARG A 182 3.58 -17.09 -9.97
C ARG A 182 3.92 -18.47 -9.41
N LYS A 183 4.92 -19.15 -10.00
CA LYS A 183 5.39 -20.47 -9.51
C LYS A 183 5.81 -20.38 -8.04
N TRP A 184 6.58 -19.36 -7.67
CA TRP A 184 7.07 -19.18 -6.31
C TRP A 184 5.96 -18.73 -5.34
N VAL A 185 5.08 -17.84 -5.76
CA VAL A 185 3.90 -17.44 -4.97
C VAL A 185 3.04 -18.66 -4.66
N ARG A 186 2.67 -19.47 -5.67
CA ARG A 186 1.87 -20.70 -5.47
C ARG A 186 2.55 -21.68 -4.53
N LYS A 187 3.88 -21.90 -4.70
CA LYS A 187 4.66 -22.76 -3.82
C LYS A 187 4.64 -22.27 -2.36
N THR A 188 4.70 -20.97 -2.17
CA THR A 188 4.73 -20.35 -0.84
C THR A 188 3.36 -20.35 -0.17
N VAL A 189 2.29 -20.00 -0.89
CA VAL A 189 0.92 -20.10 -0.38
C VAL A 189 0.55 -21.55 -0.02
N LYS A 190 1.04 -22.54 -0.77
CA LYS A 190 0.78 -23.97 -0.45
C LYS A 190 1.25 -24.34 0.96
N VAL A 191 2.31 -23.71 1.46
CA VAL A 191 2.95 -24.04 2.75
C VAL A 191 2.62 -23.03 3.86
N SER A 192 1.79 -22.04 3.59
CA SER A 192 1.35 -21.10 4.61
C SER A 192 0.23 -21.67 5.47
N ASP A 193 0.18 -21.24 6.71
CA ASP A 193 -0.85 -21.57 7.69
C ASP A 193 -1.98 -20.52 7.65
N VAL A 194 -1.64 -19.22 7.59
CA VAL A 194 -2.60 -18.12 7.49
C VAL A 194 -2.26 -17.22 6.30
N ASN A 195 -3.29 -16.74 5.60
CA ASN A 195 -3.13 -15.83 4.47
C ASN A 195 -4.02 -14.60 4.64
N TYR A 196 -3.43 -13.43 4.44
CA TYR A 196 -4.13 -12.16 4.42
C TYR A 196 -4.11 -11.52 3.04
N ALA A 197 -5.25 -11.07 2.59
CA ALA A 197 -5.45 -10.22 1.40
C ALA A 197 -5.67 -8.77 1.82
N ILE A 198 -5.29 -7.82 0.97
CA ILE A 198 -5.50 -6.39 1.25
C ILE A 198 -6.91 -5.91 0.88
N SER A 199 -7.66 -6.68 0.09
CA SER A 199 -8.98 -6.28 -0.41
C SER A 199 -9.90 -7.47 -0.63
N ASN A 200 -11.23 -7.22 -0.65
CA ASN A 200 -12.22 -8.26 -0.93
C ASN A 200 -12.04 -8.88 -2.32
N ILE A 201 -11.76 -8.07 -3.34
CA ILE A 201 -11.48 -8.57 -4.70
C ILE A 201 -10.32 -9.55 -4.70
N GLN A 202 -9.22 -9.21 -4.00
CA GLN A 202 -8.06 -10.09 -3.91
C GLN A 202 -8.37 -11.35 -3.11
N LYS A 203 -9.07 -11.22 -1.98
CA LYS A 203 -9.52 -12.35 -1.15
C LYS A 203 -10.32 -13.34 -2.00
N GLU A 204 -11.41 -12.88 -2.62
CA GLU A 204 -12.31 -13.72 -3.42
C GLU A 204 -11.60 -14.44 -4.57
N GLU A 205 -10.68 -13.75 -5.27
CA GLU A 205 -9.91 -14.34 -6.36
C GLU A 205 -8.85 -15.34 -5.87
N TYR A 206 -8.21 -15.04 -4.74
CA TYR A 206 -7.14 -15.88 -4.21
C TYR A 206 -7.70 -17.12 -3.51
N GLU A 207 -8.81 -17.03 -2.80
CA GLU A 207 -9.53 -18.19 -2.25
C GLU A 207 -9.88 -19.20 -3.34
N LYS A 208 -10.48 -18.73 -4.43
CA LYS A 208 -10.79 -19.58 -5.61
C LYS A 208 -9.55 -20.16 -6.29
N THR A 209 -8.43 -19.43 -6.28
CA THR A 209 -7.23 -19.80 -7.02
C THR A 209 -6.34 -20.78 -6.26
N PHE A 210 -6.25 -20.59 -4.95
CA PHE A 210 -5.33 -21.36 -4.09
C PHE A 210 -6.03 -22.45 -3.29
N ASP A 211 -7.36 -22.44 -3.27
CA ASP A 211 -8.18 -23.36 -2.44
C ASP A 211 -7.75 -23.28 -0.96
N LYS A 212 -7.61 -22.07 -0.46
CA LYS A 212 -7.24 -21.75 0.92
C LYS A 212 -8.03 -20.53 1.41
N PRO A 213 -8.35 -20.47 2.71
CA PRO A 213 -9.01 -19.30 3.29
C PRO A 213 -8.07 -18.09 3.31
N PHE A 214 -8.64 -16.92 3.07
CA PHE A 214 -7.98 -15.63 3.23
C PHE A 214 -8.78 -14.72 4.16
N LYS A 215 -8.10 -14.01 5.04
CA LYS A 215 -8.67 -12.92 5.84
C LYS A 215 -8.28 -11.57 5.23
N ILE A 216 -8.97 -10.50 5.61
CA ILE A 216 -8.59 -9.14 5.18
C ILE A 216 -7.65 -8.55 6.23
N LEU A 217 -6.54 -7.98 5.78
CA LEU A 217 -5.61 -7.22 6.61
C LEU A 217 -5.29 -5.89 5.89
N THR A 218 -5.69 -4.79 6.49
CA THR A 218 -5.47 -3.43 5.97
C THR A 218 -4.85 -2.56 7.07
N LYS A 219 -4.35 -1.37 6.70
CA LYS A 219 -4.01 -0.35 7.68
C LYS A 219 -5.24 -0.01 8.51
N GLY A 220 -5.06 0.09 9.82
CA GLY A 220 -6.08 0.57 10.75
C GLY A 220 -5.77 1.97 11.26
N LEU A 221 -6.80 2.64 11.77
CA LEU A 221 -6.72 3.86 12.56
C LEU A 221 -7.56 3.71 13.82
N ASP A 222 -7.35 4.58 14.78
CA ASP A 222 -8.16 4.63 15.99
C ASP A 222 -9.52 5.28 15.68
N PHE A 223 -10.62 4.54 15.88
CA PHE A 223 -12.00 4.98 15.74
C PHE A 223 -12.75 5.02 17.09
N SER A 224 -12.04 5.16 18.20
CA SER A 224 -12.62 5.24 19.54
C SER A 224 -13.38 6.55 19.81
N GLU A 225 -12.96 7.65 19.17
CA GLU A 225 -13.63 8.95 19.31
C GLU A 225 -14.91 9.00 18.45
N GLU A 226 -15.87 9.84 18.86
CA GLU A 226 -17.04 10.15 18.04
C GLU A 226 -16.67 10.91 16.77
N PRO A 227 -17.41 10.71 15.65
CA PRO A 227 -17.14 11.40 14.40
C PRO A 227 -17.35 12.90 14.51
N LYS A 228 -16.34 13.68 14.09
CA LYS A 228 -16.43 15.16 14.03
C LYS A 228 -16.89 15.59 12.64
N CYS A 229 -18.17 15.33 12.32
CA CYS A 229 -18.75 15.77 11.04
C CYS A 229 -18.73 17.28 10.91
N LYS A 230 -18.61 17.75 9.67
CA LYS A 230 -18.72 19.17 9.37
C LYS A 230 -20.20 19.57 9.33
N LEU A 231 -20.61 20.55 10.14
CA LEU A 231 -21.99 21.02 10.24
C LEU A 231 -22.29 22.15 9.23
N GLU A 232 -21.28 22.95 8.93
CA GLU A 232 -21.39 24.07 7.98
C GLU A 232 -20.43 23.85 6.81
N TYR A 233 -20.95 23.94 5.61
CA TYR A 233 -20.20 23.75 4.37
C TYR A 233 -19.88 25.10 3.73
N ASN A 234 -18.69 25.18 3.12
CA ASN A 234 -18.26 26.40 2.43
C ASN A 234 -19.16 26.74 1.22
N LYS A 235 -19.18 27.97 0.87
CA LYS A 235 -19.83 28.47 -0.35
C LYS A 235 -18.82 29.31 -1.13
N PRO A 236 -18.25 28.82 -2.24
CA PRO A 236 -18.47 27.48 -2.86
C PRO A 236 -17.90 26.31 -2.04
N LEU A 237 -18.47 25.11 -2.25
CA LEU A 237 -17.97 23.87 -1.63
C LEU A 237 -16.53 23.60 -2.03
N GLN A 238 -15.69 23.19 -1.06
CA GLN A 238 -14.29 22.87 -1.28
C GLN A 238 -14.08 21.37 -1.36
N LEU A 239 -13.87 20.86 -2.57
CA LEU A 239 -13.50 19.49 -2.84
C LEU A 239 -11.97 19.38 -2.79
N VAL A 240 -11.40 18.44 -2.04
CA VAL A 240 -9.96 18.36 -1.83
C VAL A 240 -9.41 16.98 -2.24
N PHE A 241 -8.41 17.02 -3.10
CA PHE A 241 -7.56 15.87 -3.42
C PHE A 241 -6.19 16.06 -2.79
N THR A 242 -5.70 15.04 -2.07
CA THR A 242 -4.33 14.98 -1.55
C THR A 242 -3.63 13.73 -2.05
N GLY A 243 -2.54 13.87 -2.84
CA GLY A 243 -1.77 12.70 -3.21
C GLY A 243 -1.07 12.69 -4.57
N ASN A 244 -0.63 11.51 -4.96
CA ASN A 244 0.07 11.29 -6.22
C ASN A 244 -0.95 11.19 -7.37
N ILE A 245 -0.75 11.99 -8.42
CA ILE A 245 -1.57 12.01 -9.66
C ILE A 245 -0.98 11.15 -10.79
N GLY A 246 0.11 10.43 -10.51
CA GLY A 246 0.70 9.47 -11.45
C GLY A 246 -0.23 8.30 -11.79
N VAL A 247 0.25 7.39 -12.62
CA VAL A 247 -0.53 6.21 -13.08
C VAL A 247 -1.86 6.63 -13.74
N ASN A 248 -1.84 7.75 -14.47
CA ASN A 248 -3.01 8.36 -15.13
C ASN A 248 -4.18 8.81 -14.22
N ARG A 249 -4.01 8.89 -12.91
CA ARG A 249 -5.03 9.42 -11.99
C ARG A 249 -5.41 10.86 -12.30
N TRP A 250 -4.47 11.66 -12.84
CA TRP A 250 -4.74 13.01 -13.30
C TRP A 250 -5.88 13.12 -14.32
N LYS A 251 -6.11 12.06 -15.13
CA LYS A 251 -7.23 12.06 -16.10
C LYS A 251 -8.58 11.98 -15.40
N SER A 252 -8.68 11.24 -14.33
CA SER A 252 -9.91 11.18 -13.51
C SER A 252 -10.16 12.49 -12.76
N LEU A 253 -9.09 13.18 -12.32
CA LEU A 253 -9.21 14.55 -11.80
C LEU A 253 -9.65 15.54 -12.88
N ALA A 254 -9.18 15.40 -14.11
CA ALA A 254 -9.61 16.24 -15.23
C ALA A 254 -11.11 16.06 -15.53
N ILE A 255 -11.64 14.84 -15.45
CA ILE A 255 -13.09 14.59 -15.59
C ILE A 255 -13.86 15.33 -14.49
N ILE A 256 -13.37 15.34 -13.24
CA ILE A 256 -13.99 16.08 -12.14
C ILE A 256 -13.95 17.58 -12.43
N ALA A 257 -12.80 18.13 -12.85
CA ALA A 257 -12.63 19.55 -13.17
C ALA A 257 -13.59 20.02 -14.28
N GLU A 258 -13.69 19.24 -15.36
CA GLU A 258 -14.63 19.52 -16.45
C GLU A 258 -16.10 19.45 -15.98
N THR A 259 -16.43 18.47 -15.14
CA THR A 259 -17.77 18.33 -14.57
C THR A 259 -18.13 19.53 -13.69
N LEU A 260 -17.19 19.96 -12.84
CA LEU A 260 -17.38 21.14 -11.98
C LEU A 260 -17.54 22.43 -12.81
N LYS A 261 -16.77 22.58 -13.91
CA LYS A 261 -16.95 23.70 -14.84
C LYS A 261 -18.38 23.78 -15.39
N GLU A 262 -18.95 22.62 -15.76
CA GLU A 262 -20.34 22.58 -16.24
C GLU A 262 -21.37 22.87 -15.12
N ILE A 263 -21.13 22.38 -13.91
CA ILE A 263 -22.00 22.62 -12.74
C ILE A 263 -21.98 24.10 -12.35
N ASN A 264 -20.85 24.77 -12.54
CA ASN A 264 -20.60 26.17 -12.19
C ASN A 264 -21.00 27.16 -13.29
N ALA A 265 -21.65 26.74 -14.39
CA ALA A 265 -22.00 27.61 -15.52
C ALA A 265 -22.85 28.82 -15.10
N ASP A 266 -23.74 28.64 -14.13
CA ASP A 266 -24.65 29.68 -13.61
C ASP A 266 -24.20 30.24 -12.24
N GLY A 267 -22.91 30.18 -11.95
CA GLY A 267 -22.32 30.60 -10.67
C GLY A 267 -21.51 29.49 -9.99
N ILE A 268 -20.46 29.86 -9.28
CA ILE A 268 -19.53 28.93 -8.67
C ILE A 268 -20.17 28.28 -7.44
N LYS A 269 -20.51 26.96 -7.56
CA LYS A 269 -21.13 26.14 -6.51
C LYS A 269 -20.13 25.29 -5.77
N ALA A 270 -19.09 24.78 -6.47
CA ALA A 270 -18.08 23.93 -5.91
C ALA A 270 -16.73 24.09 -6.64
N GLN A 271 -15.62 23.96 -5.92
CA GLN A 271 -14.26 24.05 -6.47
C GLN A 271 -13.40 22.91 -5.94
N MET A 272 -12.49 22.41 -6.80
CA MET A 272 -11.53 21.35 -6.46
C MET A 272 -10.14 21.94 -6.23
N LYS A 273 -9.53 21.60 -5.08
CA LYS A 273 -8.13 21.90 -4.74
C LYS A 273 -7.28 20.63 -4.82
N ILE A 274 -6.20 20.66 -5.59
CA ILE A 274 -5.34 19.51 -5.86
C ILE A 274 -3.99 19.69 -5.19
N TYR A 275 -3.73 18.96 -4.11
CA TYR A 275 -2.44 18.92 -3.42
C TYR A 275 -1.63 17.70 -3.86
N THR A 276 -0.46 17.92 -4.48
CA THR A 276 0.36 16.84 -5.00
C THR A 276 1.85 17.15 -4.97
N ALA A 277 2.67 16.17 -4.66
CA ALA A 277 4.13 16.22 -4.82
C ALA A 277 4.59 15.78 -6.23
N THR A 278 3.66 15.38 -7.11
CA THR A 278 4.00 15.01 -8.50
C THR A 278 4.45 16.26 -9.26
N PRO A 279 5.60 16.24 -9.94
CA PRO A 279 6.04 17.36 -10.78
C PRO A 279 4.97 17.72 -11.82
N ILE A 280 4.62 19.01 -11.86
CA ILE A 280 3.59 19.52 -12.77
C ILE A 280 4.24 19.90 -14.09
N THR A 281 3.76 19.29 -15.16
CA THR A 281 4.13 19.67 -16.54
C THR A 281 3.15 20.73 -17.08
N PRO A 282 3.53 21.53 -18.11
CA PRO A 282 2.60 22.49 -18.71
C PRO A 282 1.28 21.88 -19.20
N LYS A 283 1.33 20.60 -19.64
CA LYS A 283 0.11 19.85 -20.00
C LYS A 283 -0.78 19.57 -18.78
N LEU A 284 -0.22 19.12 -17.67
CA LEU A 284 -0.98 18.86 -16.46
C LEU A 284 -1.56 20.14 -15.88
N GLU A 285 -0.79 21.21 -15.87
CA GLU A 285 -1.22 22.55 -15.43
C GLU A 285 -2.44 23.02 -16.23
N LYS A 286 -2.34 23.04 -17.55
CA LYS A 286 -3.46 23.43 -18.44
C LYS A 286 -4.70 22.55 -18.28
N THR A 287 -4.51 21.26 -17.94
CA THR A 287 -5.62 20.31 -17.83
C THR A 287 -6.31 20.35 -16.48
N LEU A 288 -5.58 20.65 -15.42
CA LEU A 288 -6.07 20.56 -14.04
C LEU A 288 -6.34 21.92 -13.39
N ASN A 289 -5.77 23.02 -13.90
CA ASN A 289 -6.18 24.37 -13.55
C ASN A 289 -7.30 24.82 -14.50
N VAL A 290 -8.54 24.67 -14.06
CA VAL A 290 -9.73 25.05 -14.80
C VAL A 290 -10.40 26.20 -14.07
N GLU A 291 -10.45 27.36 -14.72
CA GLU A 291 -11.00 28.58 -14.13
C GLU A 291 -12.40 28.35 -13.55
N GLY A 292 -12.59 28.78 -12.31
CA GLY A 292 -13.84 28.62 -11.58
C GLY A 292 -14.14 27.19 -11.09
N ALA A 293 -13.34 26.17 -11.47
CA ALA A 293 -13.63 24.78 -11.15
C ALA A 293 -12.52 24.06 -10.38
N SER A 294 -11.25 24.26 -10.75
CA SER A 294 -10.16 23.51 -10.08
C SER A 294 -8.83 24.26 -10.11
N GLU A 295 -8.00 24.00 -9.09
CA GLU A 295 -6.69 24.61 -8.90
C GLU A 295 -5.67 23.62 -8.33
N ILE A 296 -4.44 23.66 -8.87
CA ILE A 296 -3.29 22.91 -8.34
C ILE A 296 -2.62 23.76 -7.25
N MET A 297 -2.67 23.24 -6.02
CA MET A 297 -2.09 23.88 -4.83
C MET A 297 -0.60 23.51 -4.61
N GLY A 298 -0.10 22.51 -5.35
CA GLY A 298 1.27 22.05 -5.22
C GLY A 298 1.51 21.09 -4.06
N PHE A 299 2.78 21.04 -3.61
CA PHE A 299 3.22 20.18 -2.51
C PHE A 299 2.80 20.73 -1.14
N VAL A 300 2.44 19.84 -0.25
CA VAL A 300 2.20 20.12 1.17
C VAL A 300 2.92 19.08 2.05
N GLU A 301 3.46 19.53 3.15
CA GLU A 301 4.10 18.64 4.14
C GLU A 301 3.10 17.67 4.75
N SER A 302 3.56 16.45 5.05
CA SER A 302 2.72 15.37 5.59
C SER A 302 1.99 15.77 6.89
N SER A 303 2.61 16.59 7.72
CA SER A 303 2.04 17.13 8.96
C SER A 303 0.79 17.99 8.76
N LYS A 304 0.68 18.64 7.60
CA LYS A 304 -0.47 19.54 7.28
C LYS A 304 -1.58 18.82 6.51
N VAL A 305 -1.33 17.61 6.03
CA VAL A 305 -2.33 16.89 5.19
C VAL A 305 -3.62 16.63 5.97
N ALA A 306 -3.52 16.20 7.23
CA ALA A 306 -4.70 15.93 8.06
C ALA A 306 -5.56 17.19 8.28
N GLU A 307 -4.93 18.33 8.52
CA GLU A 307 -5.63 19.62 8.68
C GLU A 307 -6.37 20.03 7.40
N ILE A 308 -5.70 19.90 6.23
CA ILE A 308 -6.31 20.18 4.93
C ILE A 308 -7.51 19.29 4.67
N GLN A 309 -7.42 17.99 5.01
CA GLN A 309 -8.52 17.04 4.87
C GLN A 309 -9.69 17.36 5.80
N LEU A 310 -9.42 17.74 7.05
CA LEU A 310 -10.45 18.14 8.01
C LEU A 310 -11.17 19.44 7.63
N ASN A 311 -10.50 20.36 6.95
CA ASN A 311 -11.10 21.62 6.47
C ASN A 311 -11.88 21.46 5.16
N ALA A 312 -11.72 20.35 4.44
CA ALA A 312 -12.46 20.08 3.22
C ALA A 312 -13.97 19.90 3.49
N ASP A 313 -14.79 20.19 2.48
CA ASP A 313 -16.22 19.82 2.48
C ASP A 313 -16.43 18.42 1.91
N MET A 314 -15.55 17.99 1.00
CA MET A 314 -15.58 16.68 0.39
C MET A 314 -14.16 16.24 0.02
N LEU A 315 -13.81 15.00 0.27
CA LEU A 315 -12.51 14.42 -0.06
C LEU A 315 -12.58 13.61 -1.34
N ILE A 316 -11.58 13.77 -2.20
CA ILE A 316 -11.55 13.12 -3.51
C ILE A 316 -10.59 11.92 -3.50
N HIS A 317 -11.11 10.76 -3.89
CA HIS A 317 -10.32 9.59 -4.26
C HIS A 317 -10.47 9.32 -5.76
N VAL A 318 -9.36 9.08 -6.45
CA VAL A 318 -9.39 8.76 -7.89
C VAL A 318 -8.52 7.57 -8.24
N GLU A 319 -9.00 6.76 -9.18
CA GLU A 319 -8.24 5.70 -9.83
C GLU A 319 -8.26 5.89 -11.36
N ALA A 320 -7.27 5.31 -12.04
CA ALA A 320 -7.17 5.44 -13.49
C ALA A 320 -8.24 4.64 -14.23
N MET A 321 -8.84 5.24 -15.25
CA MET A 321 -9.85 4.62 -16.10
C MET A 321 -9.26 3.74 -17.21
N ASP A 322 -8.01 3.99 -17.63
CA ASP A 322 -7.40 3.24 -18.72
C ASP A 322 -7.03 1.80 -18.31
N LEU A 323 -7.21 0.86 -19.23
CA LEU A 323 -7.07 -0.58 -18.98
C LEU A 323 -5.73 -0.97 -18.35
N LYS A 324 -4.62 -0.39 -18.81
CA LYS A 324 -3.27 -0.73 -18.33
C LYS A 324 -3.13 -0.40 -16.84
N ASN A 325 -3.46 0.82 -16.46
CA ASN A 325 -3.29 1.29 -15.09
C ASN A 325 -4.39 0.74 -14.16
N LYS A 326 -5.63 0.58 -14.66
CA LYS A 326 -6.69 -0.13 -13.97
C LYS A 326 -6.25 -1.54 -13.55
N LEU A 327 -5.71 -2.33 -14.49
CA LEU A 327 -5.25 -3.69 -14.20
C LEU A 327 -4.06 -3.72 -13.25
N LEU A 328 -3.21 -2.67 -13.25
CA LEU A 328 -2.07 -2.55 -12.35
C LEU A 328 -2.51 -2.40 -10.88
N VAL A 329 -3.54 -1.59 -10.62
CA VAL A 329 -3.98 -1.26 -9.25
C VAL A 329 -5.24 -2.02 -8.81
N ARG A 330 -5.76 -2.91 -9.66
CA ARG A 330 -7.09 -3.54 -9.49
C ARG A 330 -7.31 -4.19 -8.12
N GLN A 331 -6.32 -4.85 -7.56
CA GLN A 331 -6.40 -5.50 -6.25
C GLN A 331 -5.82 -4.65 -5.11
N SER A 332 -5.10 -3.57 -5.42
CA SER A 332 -4.49 -2.71 -4.41
C SER A 332 -5.52 -1.86 -3.70
N PHE A 333 -5.33 -1.66 -2.40
CA PHE A 333 -6.19 -0.80 -1.58
C PHE A 333 -5.43 0.47 -1.17
N SER A 334 -6.03 1.62 -1.41
CA SER A 334 -5.43 2.91 -1.03
C SER A 334 -5.59 3.18 0.46
N THR A 335 -4.48 3.22 1.19
CA THR A 335 -4.50 3.52 2.64
C THR A 335 -5.07 4.89 2.99
N LYS A 336 -5.09 5.85 2.05
CA LYS A 336 -5.71 7.17 2.24
C LYS A 336 -7.22 7.10 2.45
N ILE A 337 -7.88 6.05 1.93
CA ILE A 337 -9.32 5.86 2.17
C ILE A 337 -9.58 5.75 3.68
N VAL A 338 -8.71 5.07 4.42
CA VAL A 338 -8.86 4.95 5.87
C VAL A 338 -8.75 6.32 6.56
N ASP A 339 -7.80 7.17 6.12
CA ASP A 339 -7.67 8.54 6.61
C ASP A 339 -8.92 9.38 6.29
N TYR A 340 -9.49 9.20 5.09
CA TYR A 340 -10.72 9.90 4.67
C TYR A 340 -11.94 9.45 5.47
N LEU A 341 -12.11 8.14 5.68
CA LEU A 341 -13.17 7.57 6.51
C LEU A 341 -13.07 8.10 7.95
N LYS A 342 -11.86 8.14 8.54
CA LYS A 342 -11.62 8.68 9.89
C LYS A 342 -11.94 10.17 10.00
N SER A 343 -11.74 10.94 8.93
CA SER A 343 -12.00 12.40 8.95
C SER A 343 -13.48 12.75 9.06
N ALA A 344 -14.39 11.81 8.86
CA ALA A 344 -15.83 12.03 8.79
C ALA A 344 -16.20 13.17 7.79
N ARG A 345 -15.60 13.11 6.60
CA ARG A 345 -15.92 13.98 5.45
C ARG A 345 -16.52 13.13 4.34
N PRO A 346 -17.51 13.65 3.60
CA PRO A 346 -18.02 12.99 2.40
C PRO A 346 -16.89 12.63 1.45
N ILE A 347 -16.93 11.46 0.86
CA ILE A 347 -15.93 10.99 -0.10
C ILE A 347 -16.54 10.97 -1.50
N LEU A 348 -15.86 11.61 -2.45
CA LEU A 348 -16.10 11.45 -3.89
C LEU A 348 -15.05 10.52 -4.46
N ALA A 349 -15.46 9.37 -4.99
CA ALA A 349 -14.56 8.37 -5.55
C ALA A 349 -14.83 8.17 -7.04
N VAL A 350 -13.86 8.55 -7.89
CA VAL A 350 -13.98 8.45 -9.34
C VAL A 350 -13.00 7.41 -9.89
N GLY A 351 -13.52 6.34 -10.43
CA GLY A 351 -12.72 5.21 -10.92
C GLY A 351 -13.56 3.99 -11.31
N PRO A 352 -12.94 3.00 -11.97
CA PRO A 352 -13.62 1.77 -12.37
C PRO A 352 -14.16 0.98 -11.16
N LYS A 353 -15.40 0.49 -11.24
CA LYS A 353 -16.09 -0.23 -10.16
C LYS A 353 -15.40 -1.53 -9.73
N ASP A 354 -14.60 -2.13 -10.60
CA ASP A 354 -13.84 -3.37 -10.37
C ASP A 354 -12.39 -3.14 -9.86
N VAL A 355 -12.07 -1.93 -9.40
CA VAL A 355 -10.83 -1.63 -8.66
C VAL A 355 -11.12 -1.66 -7.15
N ALA A 356 -10.28 -2.34 -6.38
CA ALA A 356 -10.53 -2.68 -4.99
C ALA A 356 -10.88 -1.48 -4.09
N SER A 357 -10.23 -0.34 -4.29
CA SER A 357 -10.52 0.89 -3.56
C SER A 357 -11.95 1.42 -3.83
N ILE A 358 -12.39 1.37 -5.09
CA ILE A 358 -13.73 1.81 -5.49
C ILE A 358 -14.78 0.78 -5.07
N ASP A 359 -14.51 -0.52 -5.29
CA ASP A 359 -15.40 -1.62 -4.89
C ASP A 359 -15.71 -1.60 -3.39
N HIS A 360 -14.70 -1.37 -2.55
CA HIS A 360 -14.88 -1.26 -1.10
C HIS A 360 -15.85 -0.13 -0.73
N LEU A 361 -15.72 1.03 -1.34
CA LEU A 361 -16.59 2.19 -1.09
C LEU A 361 -18.01 1.95 -1.60
N ILE A 362 -18.18 1.28 -2.76
CA ILE A 362 -19.48 0.90 -3.32
C ILE A 362 -20.20 -0.10 -2.41
N ARG A 363 -19.54 -1.20 -2.05
CA ARG A 363 -20.13 -2.28 -1.23
C ARG A 363 -20.63 -1.78 0.13
N ASN A 364 -20.02 -0.75 0.66
CA ASN A 364 -20.35 -0.21 1.97
C ASN A 364 -21.19 1.07 1.92
N GLY A 365 -21.52 1.60 0.74
CA GLY A 365 -22.36 2.80 0.59
C GLY A 365 -21.77 4.05 1.25
N CYS A 366 -20.43 4.13 1.33
CA CYS A 366 -19.74 5.15 2.12
C CYS A 366 -19.03 6.22 1.29
N ALA A 367 -19.38 6.35 0.00
CA ALA A 367 -18.87 7.39 -0.89
C ALA A 367 -19.83 7.66 -2.06
N ILE A 368 -19.73 8.85 -2.64
CA ILE A 368 -20.27 9.14 -3.98
C ILE A 368 -19.31 8.47 -4.97
N THR A 369 -19.76 7.50 -5.74
CA THR A 369 -18.92 6.78 -6.71
C THR A 369 -19.38 7.04 -8.13
N ALA A 370 -18.43 7.23 -9.06
CA ALA A 370 -18.73 7.38 -10.49
C ALA A 370 -17.60 6.78 -11.34
N ASP A 371 -17.97 6.21 -12.50
CA ASP A 371 -17.03 5.68 -13.50
C ASP A 371 -17.09 6.42 -14.85
N ASN A 372 -17.98 7.41 -14.96
CA ASN A 372 -18.13 8.28 -16.13
C ASN A 372 -18.61 9.67 -15.72
N LYS A 373 -18.56 10.61 -16.68
CA LYS A 373 -18.87 12.03 -16.46
C LYS A 373 -20.35 12.29 -16.16
N GLU A 374 -21.23 11.60 -16.86
CA GLU A 374 -22.70 11.77 -16.73
C GLU A 374 -23.16 11.32 -15.33
N GLU A 375 -22.73 10.16 -14.89
CA GLU A 375 -22.99 9.64 -13.54
C GLU A 375 -22.44 10.58 -12.47
N LEU A 376 -21.20 11.06 -12.67
CA LEU A 376 -20.54 12.01 -11.76
C LEU A 376 -21.34 13.30 -11.62
N LYS A 377 -21.76 13.92 -12.74
CA LYS A 377 -22.51 15.18 -12.74
C LYS A 377 -23.84 15.06 -12.01
N GLY A 378 -24.62 14.01 -12.33
CA GLY A 378 -25.93 13.79 -11.70
C GLY A 378 -25.81 13.57 -10.19
N LYS A 379 -24.85 12.76 -9.76
CA LYS A 379 -24.62 12.50 -8.33
C LYS A 379 -24.10 13.76 -7.60
N LEU A 380 -23.09 14.46 -8.15
CA LEU A 380 -22.56 15.68 -7.53
C LEU A 380 -23.66 16.73 -7.32
N LEU A 381 -24.49 17.00 -8.30
CA LEU A 381 -25.59 17.95 -8.16
C LEU A 381 -26.56 17.59 -7.02
N THR A 382 -26.84 16.29 -6.82
CA THR A 382 -27.68 15.83 -5.73
C THR A 382 -27.11 16.19 -4.36
N TYR A 383 -25.79 16.00 -4.16
CA TYR A 383 -25.12 16.24 -2.88
C TYR A 383 -24.76 17.72 -2.66
N ILE A 384 -24.40 18.47 -3.72
CA ILE A 384 -24.13 19.91 -3.63
C ILE A 384 -25.38 20.67 -3.17
N ASN A 385 -26.57 20.22 -3.58
CA ASN A 385 -27.83 20.87 -3.24
C ASN A 385 -28.46 20.39 -1.92
N ASP A 386 -27.89 19.36 -1.28
CA ASP A 386 -28.44 18.74 -0.07
C ASP A 386 -27.33 18.42 0.94
N THR A 387 -27.09 19.35 1.85
CA THR A 387 -26.05 19.23 2.88
C THR A 387 -26.36 18.14 3.91
N ASN A 388 -27.63 17.77 4.13
CA ASN A 388 -27.98 16.68 5.02
C ASN A 388 -27.47 15.35 4.44
N LYS A 389 -27.65 15.13 3.13
CA LYS A 389 -27.07 13.95 2.46
C LYS A 389 -25.54 13.89 2.55
N MET A 390 -24.86 15.05 2.55
CA MET A 390 -23.41 15.09 2.75
C MET A 390 -23.04 14.64 4.16
N THR A 391 -23.77 15.10 5.17
CA THR A 391 -23.55 14.70 6.57
C THR A 391 -23.82 13.20 6.77
N ASP A 392 -24.95 12.69 6.24
CA ASP A 392 -25.26 11.25 6.30
C ASP A 392 -24.19 10.39 5.63
N LEU A 393 -23.69 10.84 4.47
CA LEU A 393 -22.60 10.15 3.78
C LEU A 393 -21.29 10.13 4.58
N ALA A 394 -20.97 11.23 5.27
CA ALA A 394 -19.81 11.35 6.14
C ALA A 394 -19.89 10.38 7.33
N LEU A 395 -21.07 10.27 7.96
CA LEU A 395 -21.35 9.33 9.04
C LEU A 395 -21.23 7.88 8.55
N ASN A 396 -21.85 7.53 7.42
CA ASN A 396 -21.73 6.20 6.81
C ASN A 396 -20.25 5.87 6.49
N GLY A 397 -19.46 6.88 6.06
CA GLY A 397 -18.03 6.73 5.87
C GLY A 397 -17.29 6.40 7.17
N TYR A 398 -17.56 7.14 8.23
CA TYR A 398 -16.95 6.91 9.53
C TYR A 398 -17.30 5.51 10.09
N ASP A 399 -18.57 5.10 10.01
CA ASP A 399 -19.04 3.79 10.45
C ASP A 399 -18.39 2.65 9.64
N CYS A 400 -18.22 2.85 8.33
CA CYS A 400 -17.44 1.94 7.49
C CYS A 400 -15.99 1.82 7.98
N GLY A 401 -15.36 2.96 8.29
CA GLY A 401 -14.01 3.01 8.87
C GLY A 401 -13.92 2.26 10.18
N LYS A 402 -14.82 2.53 11.12
CA LYS A 402 -14.92 1.87 12.43
C LYS A 402 -15.10 0.35 12.30
N LYS A 403 -15.96 -0.08 11.37
CA LYS A 403 -16.26 -1.51 11.16
C LYS A 403 -15.11 -2.29 10.54
N PHE A 404 -14.37 -1.72 9.59
CA PHE A 404 -13.42 -2.48 8.77
C PHE A 404 -11.95 -2.06 8.96
N HIS A 405 -11.72 -0.89 9.55
CA HIS A 405 -10.39 -0.30 9.67
C HIS A 405 -10.06 0.18 11.08
N ASP A 406 -10.80 -0.28 12.09
CA ASP A 406 -10.45 -0.02 13.48
C ASP A 406 -9.16 -0.76 13.85
N ASN A 407 -8.17 0.00 14.33
CA ASN A 407 -6.83 -0.49 14.58
C ASN A 407 -6.79 -1.55 15.71
N GLN A 408 -7.61 -1.39 16.75
CA GLN A 408 -7.66 -2.35 17.84
C GLN A 408 -8.21 -3.70 17.37
N SER A 409 -9.30 -3.69 16.60
CA SER A 409 -9.91 -4.89 16.03
C SER A 409 -8.97 -5.61 15.06
N ILE A 410 -8.23 -4.87 14.23
CA ILE A 410 -7.23 -5.43 13.31
C ILE A 410 -6.06 -6.06 14.06
N LYS A 411 -5.52 -5.37 15.07
CA LYS A 411 -4.44 -5.89 15.92
C LYS A 411 -4.88 -7.14 16.69
N GLN A 412 -6.08 -7.13 17.27
CA GLN A 412 -6.60 -8.27 17.98
C GLN A 412 -6.75 -9.49 17.08
N MET A 413 -7.34 -9.33 15.89
CA MET A 413 -7.45 -10.42 14.91
C MET A 413 -6.08 -11.01 14.55
N LEU A 414 -5.07 -10.15 14.28
CA LEU A 414 -3.73 -10.60 13.93
C LEU A 414 -3.02 -11.28 15.11
N TYR A 415 -3.20 -10.76 16.32
CA TYR A 415 -2.68 -11.33 17.56
C TYR A 415 -3.27 -12.72 17.83
N ASP A 416 -4.59 -12.85 17.74
CA ASP A 416 -5.29 -14.13 17.93
C ASP A 416 -4.84 -15.18 16.91
N ASP A 417 -4.66 -14.77 15.65
CA ASP A 417 -4.15 -15.65 14.59
C ASP A 417 -2.70 -16.10 14.86
N ILE A 418 -1.86 -15.21 15.39
CA ILE A 418 -0.48 -15.58 15.79
C ILE A 418 -0.48 -16.59 16.94
N LEU A 419 -1.39 -16.43 17.91
CA LEU A 419 -1.46 -17.32 19.07
C LEU A 419 -2.13 -18.67 18.75
N SER A 420 -3.00 -18.74 17.75
CA SER A 420 -3.80 -19.94 17.44
C SER A 420 -3.08 -20.96 16.56
N ILE A 421 -1.94 -20.62 15.97
CA ILE A 421 -1.16 -21.47 15.08
C ILE A 421 0.14 -21.99 15.77
#